data_de41e376571605afa079c594f675dc7b
#
_entry.id   de41e376571605afa079c594f675dc7b
#
_cell.length_a   1.000
_cell.length_b   1.000
_cell.length_c   1.000
_cell.angle_alpha   90.00
_cell.angle_beta   90.00
_cell.angle_gamma   90.00
#
_symmetry.space_group_name_H-M   'P 1'
#
loop_
_entity.id
_entity.type
_entity.pdbx_description
1 polymer ?
#
loop_
_entity_poly.entity_id
_entity_poly.type
_entity_poly.pdbx_seq_one_letter_code
_entity_poly.pdbx_strand_id
1 'polypeptide(L)'
;MDWQKTAENMKKRGFTVRRYATGAEAAEALCEELKGQEIGMGGSVTAAQLGLPEKLEAAGCTVYARGRSWDRKDTDKGVTAPVYISSANCVAETGELVNIDGTGNRVAATLYGPEKVYFIVGINKLTPTLEAAIWRARNIASPLNAKRLGRKTPCALSEVMKCYDCQSPERICRGMTIHMGPMKGVGETIVVLIDEELGY
;
A
#
# COMPACT_ATOMS: atom_id res chain seq x y z
N MET A 1 -13.58 15.14 -4.31
CA MET A 1 -12.60 14.40 -5.13
C MET A 1 -13.36 13.32 -5.86
N ASP A 2 -13.01 13.09 -7.10
CA ASP A 2 -13.76 12.22 -8.01
C ASP A 2 -12.97 10.93 -8.29
N TRP A 3 -13.48 9.80 -7.80
CA TRP A 3 -12.90 8.48 -8.05
C TRP A 3 -12.90 8.09 -9.53
N GLN A 4 -13.94 8.47 -10.27
CA GLN A 4 -14.02 8.15 -11.69
C GLN A 4 -12.90 8.86 -12.46
N LYS A 5 -12.74 10.16 -12.21
CA LYS A 5 -11.66 10.97 -12.79
C LYS A 5 -10.29 10.44 -12.39
N THR A 6 -10.11 10.03 -11.10
CA THR A 6 -8.87 9.41 -10.63
C THR A 6 -8.57 8.13 -11.40
N ALA A 7 -9.55 7.23 -11.51
CA ALA A 7 -9.39 5.98 -12.25
C ALA A 7 -9.03 6.21 -13.73
N GLU A 8 -9.67 7.19 -14.37
CA GLU A 8 -9.35 7.57 -15.76
C GLU A 8 -7.92 8.10 -15.90
N ASN A 9 -7.47 8.96 -14.98
CA ASN A 9 -6.11 9.49 -14.98
C ASN A 9 -5.07 8.39 -14.72
N MET A 10 -5.34 7.46 -13.81
CA MET A 10 -4.48 6.29 -13.58
C MET A 10 -4.39 5.39 -14.83
N LYS A 11 -5.52 5.13 -15.50
CA LYS A 11 -5.53 4.37 -16.77
C LYS A 11 -4.71 5.06 -17.86
N LYS A 12 -4.80 6.39 -17.99
CA LYS A 12 -3.97 7.18 -18.93
C LYS A 12 -2.48 7.06 -18.63
N ARG A 13 -2.10 6.83 -17.36
CA ARG A 13 -0.73 6.56 -16.93
C ARG A 13 -0.29 5.11 -17.13
N GLY A 14 -1.19 4.22 -17.58
CA GLY A 14 -0.91 2.82 -17.88
C GLY A 14 -1.23 1.84 -16.76
N PHE A 15 -1.78 2.28 -15.63
CA PHE A 15 -2.23 1.36 -14.58
C PHE A 15 -3.47 0.57 -15.01
N THR A 16 -3.54 -0.71 -14.65
CA THR A 16 -4.81 -1.44 -14.62
C THR A 16 -5.60 -0.99 -13.40
N VAL A 17 -6.83 -0.51 -13.58
CA VAL A 17 -7.63 0.02 -12.47
C VAL A 17 -8.93 -0.75 -12.35
N ARG A 18 -9.22 -1.23 -11.15
CA ARG A 18 -10.46 -1.90 -10.77
C ARG A 18 -11.11 -1.11 -9.64
N ARG A 19 -12.44 -1.08 -9.59
CA ARG A 19 -13.19 -0.41 -8.54
C ARG A 19 -14.22 -1.36 -7.97
N TYR A 20 -14.35 -1.35 -6.64
CA TYR A 20 -15.33 -2.12 -5.90
C TYR A 20 -16.06 -1.20 -4.92
N ALA A 21 -17.36 -1.46 -4.73
CA ALA A 21 -18.15 -0.71 -3.76
C ALA A 21 -17.73 -1.03 -2.34
N THR A 22 -17.35 -2.29 -2.08
CA THR A 22 -16.98 -2.76 -0.74
C THR A 22 -15.65 -3.51 -0.72
N GLY A 23 -15.02 -3.51 0.46
CA GLY A 23 -13.82 -4.29 0.71
C GLY A 23 -14.08 -5.80 0.65
N ALA A 24 -15.29 -6.24 0.97
CA ALA A 24 -15.69 -7.63 0.87
C ALA A 24 -15.67 -8.12 -0.59
N GLU A 25 -16.31 -7.38 -1.49
CA GLU A 25 -16.29 -7.66 -2.94
C GLU A 25 -14.88 -7.69 -3.51
N ALA A 26 -14.05 -6.71 -3.13
CA ALA A 26 -12.66 -6.65 -3.56
C ALA A 26 -11.85 -7.86 -3.07
N ALA A 27 -12.01 -8.25 -1.81
CA ALA A 27 -11.31 -9.39 -1.23
C ALA A 27 -11.74 -10.71 -1.87
N GLU A 28 -13.02 -10.92 -2.14
CA GLU A 28 -13.55 -12.11 -2.82
C GLU A 28 -12.98 -12.23 -4.23
N ALA A 29 -13.03 -11.15 -5.01
CA ALA A 29 -12.49 -11.11 -6.37
C ALA A 29 -10.98 -11.42 -6.41
N LEU A 30 -10.21 -10.87 -5.45
CA LEU A 30 -8.77 -11.13 -5.34
C LEU A 30 -8.48 -12.58 -4.94
N CYS A 31 -9.25 -13.16 -4.03
CA CYS A 31 -9.08 -14.56 -3.62
C CYS A 31 -9.36 -15.53 -4.77
N GLU A 32 -10.37 -15.26 -5.58
CA GLU A 32 -10.68 -16.10 -6.75
C GLU A 32 -9.57 -15.98 -7.83
N GLU A 33 -9.14 -14.75 -8.13
CA GLU A 33 -8.11 -14.49 -9.16
C GLU A 33 -6.75 -15.07 -8.79
N LEU A 34 -6.37 -14.97 -7.51
CA LEU A 34 -5.03 -15.31 -7.03
C LEU A 34 -4.91 -16.72 -6.43
N LYS A 35 -5.96 -17.51 -6.53
CA LYS A 35 -6.03 -18.87 -5.98
C LYS A 35 -4.79 -19.69 -6.32
N GLY A 36 -4.18 -20.28 -5.29
CA GLY A 36 -3.02 -21.17 -5.43
C GLY A 36 -1.69 -20.48 -5.74
N GLN A 37 -1.64 -19.15 -5.77
CA GLN A 37 -0.41 -18.41 -6.09
C GLN A 37 0.46 -18.14 -4.87
N GLU A 38 1.75 -17.83 -5.10
CA GLU A 38 2.66 -17.30 -4.10
C GLU A 38 2.55 -15.78 -4.04
N ILE A 39 2.27 -15.24 -2.84
CA ILE A 39 1.95 -13.84 -2.64
C ILE A 39 2.82 -13.24 -1.55
N GLY A 40 3.57 -12.20 -1.90
CA GLY A 40 4.24 -11.33 -0.94
C GLY A 40 3.33 -10.19 -0.49
N MET A 41 3.36 -9.87 0.80
CA MET A 41 2.61 -8.74 1.35
C MET A 41 3.45 -7.91 2.30
N GLY A 42 3.50 -6.60 2.06
CA GLY A 42 4.02 -5.65 3.03
C GLY A 42 3.07 -5.44 4.21
N GLY A 43 3.56 -4.84 5.29
CA GLY A 43 2.69 -4.44 6.39
C GLY A 43 1.67 -3.40 5.91
N SER A 44 0.39 -3.76 5.88
CA SER A 44 -0.70 -2.91 5.41
C SER A 44 -1.91 -3.03 6.33
N VAL A 45 -2.32 -1.91 6.92
CA VAL A 45 -3.55 -1.85 7.73
C VAL A 45 -4.77 -2.09 6.84
N THR A 46 -4.78 -1.57 5.62
CA THR A 46 -5.85 -1.81 4.64
C THR A 46 -6.04 -3.31 4.37
N ALA A 47 -4.97 -4.04 4.07
CA ALA A 47 -5.06 -5.48 3.81
C ALA A 47 -5.50 -6.26 5.06
N ALA A 48 -5.03 -5.85 6.25
CA ALA A 48 -5.42 -6.47 7.52
C ALA A 48 -6.91 -6.25 7.84
N GLN A 49 -7.45 -5.04 7.60
CA GLN A 49 -8.88 -4.76 7.78
C GLN A 49 -9.77 -5.60 6.88
N LEU A 50 -9.29 -5.95 5.68
CA LEU A 50 -9.99 -6.85 4.76
C LEU A 50 -9.85 -8.34 5.13
N GLY A 51 -9.00 -8.67 6.13
CA GLY A 51 -8.63 -10.06 6.44
C GLY A 51 -7.97 -10.77 5.24
N LEU A 52 -7.29 -10.00 4.39
CA LEU A 52 -6.83 -10.48 3.10
C LEU A 52 -5.77 -11.59 3.21
N PRO A 53 -4.78 -11.54 4.14
CA PRO A 53 -3.83 -12.63 4.30
C PRO A 53 -4.49 -13.97 4.59
N GLU A 54 -5.43 -13.99 5.54
CA GLU A 54 -6.14 -15.21 5.98
C GLU A 54 -7.06 -15.75 4.89
N LYS A 55 -7.75 -14.86 4.18
CA LYS A 55 -8.65 -15.23 3.07
C LYS A 55 -7.88 -15.82 1.89
N LEU A 56 -6.73 -15.26 1.55
CA LEU A 56 -5.86 -15.78 0.48
C LEU A 56 -5.28 -17.16 0.84
N GLU A 57 -4.86 -17.36 2.10
CA GLU A 57 -4.42 -18.69 2.57
C GLU A 57 -5.56 -19.71 2.50
N ALA A 58 -6.78 -19.33 2.91
CA ALA A 58 -7.96 -20.17 2.79
C ALA A 58 -8.31 -20.51 1.32
N ALA A 59 -7.96 -19.63 0.39
CA ALA A 59 -8.07 -19.88 -1.06
C ALA A 59 -6.92 -20.73 -1.62
N GLY A 60 -6.00 -21.23 -0.77
CA GLY A 60 -4.88 -22.10 -1.15
C GLY A 60 -3.62 -21.36 -1.60
N CYS A 61 -3.51 -20.05 -1.35
CA CYS A 61 -2.31 -19.28 -1.64
C CYS A 61 -1.21 -19.52 -0.60
N THR A 62 0.05 -19.41 -1.02
CA THR A 62 1.18 -19.29 -0.09
C THR A 62 1.44 -17.81 0.17
N VAL A 63 1.18 -17.33 1.40
CA VAL A 63 1.25 -15.91 1.74
C VAL A 63 2.44 -15.58 2.64
N TYR A 64 3.37 -14.78 2.14
CA TYR A 64 4.48 -14.21 2.91
C TYR A 64 4.10 -12.81 3.39
N ALA A 65 3.32 -12.75 4.49
CA ALA A 65 2.83 -11.49 5.05
C ALA A 65 3.72 -10.99 6.19
N ARG A 66 4.25 -9.77 6.05
CA ARG A 66 4.95 -9.10 7.13
C ARG A 66 3.98 -8.71 8.24
N GLY A 67 4.27 -9.13 9.46
CA GLY A 67 3.47 -8.81 10.65
C GLY A 67 3.10 -10.03 11.46
N ARG A 68 3.15 -11.24 10.89
CA ARG A 68 2.98 -12.50 11.62
C ARG A 68 4.28 -12.96 12.31
N SER A 69 5.42 -12.75 11.67
CA SER A 69 6.75 -12.86 12.26
C SER A 69 7.67 -11.82 11.63
N TRP A 70 8.61 -11.28 12.40
CA TRP A 70 9.71 -10.51 11.85
C TRP A 70 10.86 -11.49 11.55
N ASP A 71 10.68 -12.35 10.55
CA ASP A 71 11.78 -13.09 9.98
C ASP A 71 12.18 -12.42 8.65
N ARG A 72 13.47 -12.11 8.54
CA ARG A 72 14.02 -11.54 7.32
C ARG A 72 13.88 -12.50 6.14
N LYS A 73 14.01 -13.81 6.37
CA LYS A 73 13.86 -14.83 5.31
C LYS A 73 12.47 -14.82 4.69
N ASP A 74 11.42 -14.71 5.51
CA ASP A 74 10.04 -14.62 5.01
C ASP A 74 9.79 -13.28 4.31
N THR A 75 10.38 -12.19 4.82
CA THR A 75 10.33 -10.89 4.14
C THR A 75 11.01 -10.94 2.78
N ASP A 76 12.18 -11.56 2.67
CA ASP A 76 12.94 -11.68 1.43
C ASP A 76 12.18 -12.56 0.40
N LYS A 77 11.56 -13.67 0.83
CA LYS A 77 10.65 -14.45 -0.01
C LYS A 77 9.46 -13.63 -0.50
N GLY A 78 8.84 -12.85 0.40
CA GLY A 78 7.71 -11.98 0.03
C GLY A 78 8.09 -10.93 -1.00
N VAL A 79 9.29 -10.35 -0.92
CA VAL A 79 9.77 -9.34 -1.89
C VAL A 79 10.01 -9.96 -3.28
N THR A 80 10.36 -11.25 -3.34
CA THR A 80 10.65 -11.97 -4.59
C THR A 80 9.48 -12.81 -5.09
N ALA A 81 8.33 -12.80 -4.41
CA ALA A 81 7.14 -13.51 -4.83
C ALA A 81 6.61 -13.00 -6.19
N PRO A 82 6.04 -13.87 -7.05
CA PRO A 82 5.50 -13.46 -8.34
C PRO A 82 4.36 -12.46 -8.24
N VAL A 83 3.57 -12.52 -7.16
CA VAL A 83 2.51 -11.55 -6.87
C VAL A 83 2.87 -10.77 -5.61
N TYR A 84 2.72 -9.45 -5.65
CA TYR A 84 2.92 -8.61 -4.48
C TYR A 84 1.70 -7.72 -4.20
N ILE A 85 1.19 -7.79 -2.97
CA ILE A 85 0.06 -6.97 -2.53
C ILE A 85 0.52 -5.90 -1.54
N SER A 86 0.16 -4.67 -1.80
CA SER A 86 0.45 -3.53 -0.96
C SER A 86 -0.76 -2.57 -0.90
N SER A 87 -0.56 -1.43 -0.25
CA SER A 87 -1.46 -0.29 -0.31
C SER A 87 -0.65 0.97 -0.59
N ALA A 88 -1.32 2.07 -0.94
CA ALA A 88 -0.70 3.38 -0.99
C ALA A 88 -0.92 4.14 0.32
N ASN A 89 0.00 5.04 0.68
CA ASN A 89 -0.24 6.04 1.71
C ASN A 89 -1.17 7.13 1.19
N CYS A 90 -1.12 7.41 -0.10
CA CYS A 90 -2.00 8.36 -0.75
C CYS A 90 -2.08 8.12 -2.26
N VAL A 91 -3.18 8.56 -2.86
CA VAL A 91 -3.41 8.60 -4.30
C VAL A 91 -3.79 10.03 -4.68
N ALA A 92 -3.12 10.59 -5.68
CA ALA A 92 -3.50 11.87 -6.27
C ALA A 92 -4.62 11.67 -7.31
N GLU A 93 -5.57 12.59 -7.40
CA GLU A 93 -6.59 12.58 -8.47
C GLU A 93 -5.96 12.64 -9.86
N THR A 94 -4.74 13.18 -9.97
CA THR A 94 -3.92 13.18 -11.18
C THR A 94 -3.31 11.82 -11.53
N GLY A 95 -3.46 10.81 -10.66
CA GLY A 95 -3.18 9.40 -10.93
C GLY A 95 -1.87 8.86 -10.36
N GLU A 96 -1.12 9.64 -9.58
CA GLU A 96 0.10 9.16 -8.91
C GLU A 96 -0.21 8.45 -7.60
N LEU A 97 0.62 7.44 -7.25
CA LEU A 97 0.61 6.74 -5.97
C LEU A 97 1.81 7.16 -5.13
N VAL A 98 1.57 7.59 -3.90
CA VAL A 98 2.64 7.99 -2.98
C VAL A 98 2.76 7.00 -1.83
N ASN A 99 3.99 6.54 -1.57
CA ASN A 99 4.33 5.69 -0.44
C ASN A 99 5.55 6.20 0.31
N ILE A 100 5.48 6.18 1.63
CA ILE A 100 6.61 6.37 2.54
C ILE A 100 6.91 5.04 3.21
N ASP A 101 8.19 4.68 3.29
CA ASP A 101 8.63 3.40 3.86
C ASP A 101 9.84 3.58 4.79
N GLY A 102 9.97 2.67 5.74
CA GLY A 102 11.05 2.66 6.71
C GLY A 102 12.09 1.56 6.50
N THR A 103 11.66 0.40 6.04
CA THR A 103 12.52 -0.76 5.81
C THR A 103 12.95 -0.86 4.35
N GLY A 104 12.08 -0.44 3.44
CA GLY A 104 12.32 -0.47 2.01
C GLY A 104 11.76 -1.71 1.30
N ASN A 105 11.50 -2.81 2.01
CA ASN A 105 11.01 -4.06 1.41
C ASN A 105 9.69 -3.89 0.66
N ARG A 106 8.73 -3.16 1.24
CA ARG A 106 7.43 -2.91 0.63
C ARG A 106 7.56 -2.12 -0.67
N VAL A 107 8.30 -1.02 -0.66
CA VAL A 107 8.47 -0.18 -1.85
C VAL A 107 9.36 -0.86 -2.89
N ALA A 108 10.40 -1.63 -2.49
CA ALA A 108 11.25 -2.36 -3.42
C ALA A 108 10.44 -3.33 -4.30
N ALA A 109 9.56 -4.13 -3.70
CA ALA A 109 8.70 -5.06 -4.42
C ALA A 109 7.67 -4.37 -5.34
N THR A 110 7.33 -3.09 -5.10
CA THR A 110 6.47 -2.34 -6.02
C THR A 110 7.21 -1.68 -7.18
N LEU A 111 8.55 -1.68 -7.13
CA LEU A 111 9.39 -1.05 -8.14
C LEU A 111 10.01 -2.06 -9.12
N TYR A 112 10.30 -3.28 -8.67
CA TYR A 112 10.99 -4.27 -9.48
C TYR A 112 10.77 -5.68 -8.95
N GLY A 113 10.62 -6.67 -9.84
CA GLY A 113 10.67 -8.11 -9.59
C GLY A 113 9.35 -8.85 -9.80
N PRO A 114 8.25 -8.52 -9.12
CA PRO A 114 7.00 -9.25 -9.26
C PRO A 114 6.41 -9.20 -10.68
N GLU A 115 5.72 -10.27 -11.05
CA GLU A 115 4.91 -10.32 -12.27
C GLU A 115 3.67 -9.43 -12.14
N LYS A 116 3.07 -9.40 -10.93
CA LYS A 116 1.91 -8.56 -10.64
C LYS A 116 2.06 -7.83 -9.30
N VAL A 117 1.76 -6.55 -9.31
CA VAL A 117 1.66 -5.73 -8.09
C VAL A 117 0.24 -5.19 -7.94
N TYR A 118 -0.37 -5.43 -6.78
CA TYR A 118 -1.68 -4.91 -6.41
C TYR A 118 -1.55 -3.81 -5.36
N PHE A 119 -2.10 -2.63 -5.66
CA PHE A 119 -2.29 -1.57 -4.67
C PHE A 119 -3.75 -1.52 -4.25
N ILE A 120 -4.05 -1.90 -3.01
CA ILE A 120 -5.41 -1.84 -2.43
C ILE A 120 -5.58 -0.49 -1.74
N VAL A 121 -6.56 0.30 -2.19
CA VAL A 121 -6.70 1.70 -1.79
C VAL A 121 -8.14 2.03 -1.41
N GLY A 122 -8.35 2.47 -0.16
CA GLY A 122 -9.62 3.01 0.30
C GLY A 122 -9.82 4.48 -0.07
N ILE A 123 -11.07 4.92 -0.15
CA ILE A 123 -11.47 6.27 -0.58
C ILE A 123 -10.87 7.40 0.26
N ASN A 124 -10.60 7.13 1.55
CA ASN A 124 -9.97 8.08 2.48
C ASN A 124 -8.54 8.49 2.10
N LYS A 125 -7.91 7.81 1.12
CA LYS A 125 -6.54 8.08 0.68
C LYS A 125 -6.44 8.96 -0.56
N LEU A 126 -7.57 9.36 -1.12
CA LEU A 126 -7.61 10.23 -2.30
C LEU A 126 -7.33 11.68 -1.94
N THR A 127 -6.52 12.34 -2.75
CA THR A 127 -6.17 13.78 -2.63
C THR A 127 -6.24 14.48 -3.98
N PRO A 128 -6.46 15.80 -4.02
CA PRO A 128 -6.66 16.52 -5.28
C PRO A 128 -5.40 16.60 -6.16
N THR A 129 -4.21 16.67 -5.56
CA THR A 129 -2.95 16.86 -6.31
C THR A 129 -1.82 15.99 -5.75
N LEU A 130 -0.72 15.87 -6.48
CA LEU A 130 0.47 15.17 -6.01
C LEU A 130 1.07 15.82 -4.75
N GLU A 131 1.09 17.15 -4.68
CA GLU A 131 1.59 17.89 -3.50
C GLU A 131 0.74 17.57 -2.27
N ALA A 132 -0.59 17.55 -2.43
CA ALA A 132 -1.51 17.16 -1.37
C ALA A 132 -1.31 15.68 -0.96
N ALA A 133 -1.00 14.79 -1.92
CA ALA A 133 -0.69 13.39 -1.65
C ALA A 133 0.61 13.25 -0.84
N ILE A 134 1.66 13.96 -1.20
CA ILE A 134 2.93 13.99 -0.45
C ILE A 134 2.70 14.56 0.95
N TRP A 135 1.95 15.64 1.05
CA TRP A 135 1.61 16.25 2.35
C TRP A 135 0.86 15.27 3.24
N ARG A 136 -0.18 14.60 2.72
CA ARG A 136 -0.97 13.60 3.45
C ARG A 136 -0.12 12.41 3.90
N ALA A 137 0.72 11.88 3.01
CA ALA A 137 1.62 10.78 3.32
C ALA A 137 2.56 11.12 4.49
N ARG A 138 3.09 12.37 4.52
CA ARG A 138 3.98 12.86 5.57
C ARG A 138 3.25 13.23 6.86
N ASN A 139 2.09 13.88 6.78
CA ASN A 139 1.44 14.52 7.94
C ASN A 139 0.31 13.69 8.54
N ILE A 140 -0.23 12.71 7.81
CA ILE A 140 -1.32 11.84 8.27
C ILE A 140 -0.85 10.38 8.33
N ALA A 141 -0.53 9.77 7.20
CA ALA A 141 -0.27 8.33 7.15
C ALA A 141 0.97 7.93 7.95
N SER A 142 2.09 8.65 7.81
CA SER A 142 3.32 8.33 8.54
C SER A 142 3.21 8.53 10.06
N PRO A 143 2.63 9.64 10.58
CA PRO A 143 2.39 9.79 12.02
C PRO A 143 1.48 8.71 12.61
N LEU A 144 0.35 8.40 11.95
CA LEU A 144 -0.55 7.33 12.37
C LEU A 144 0.16 5.97 12.44
N ASN A 145 0.97 5.67 11.43
CA ASN A 145 1.73 4.43 11.40
C ASN A 145 2.84 4.40 12.47
N ALA A 146 3.52 5.51 12.72
CA ALA A 146 4.52 5.60 13.78
C ALA A 146 3.88 5.36 15.17
N LYS A 147 2.70 5.94 15.41
CA LYS A 147 1.92 5.74 16.63
C LYS A 147 1.48 4.27 16.77
N ARG A 148 0.91 3.66 15.71
CA ARG A 148 0.53 2.25 15.70
C ARG A 148 1.70 1.31 16.01
N LEU A 149 2.90 1.65 15.53
CA LEU A 149 4.13 0.86 15.76
C LEU A 149 4.79 1.16 17.12
N GLY A 150 4.20 2.00 17.96
CA GLY A 150 4.73 2.38 19.27
C GLY A 150 6.08 3.11 19.20
N ARG A 151 6.35 3.85 18.10
CA ARG A 151 7.64 4.53 17.91
C ARG A 151 7.74 5.79 18.75
N LYS A 152 8.89 5.99 19.38
CA LYS A 152 9.21 7.18 20.17
C LYS A 152 9.69 8.33 19.26
N THR A 153 8.82 8.73 18.33
CA THR A 153 9.09 9.84 17.41
C THR A 153 8.20 11.04 17.79
N PRO A 154 8.62 12.29 17.51
CA PRO A 154 7.82 13.48 17.84
C PRO A 154 6.40 13.39 17.30
N CYS A 155 6.20 12.92 16.08
CA CYS A 155 4.87 12.81 15.46
C CYS A 155 3.96 11.75 16.12
N ALA A 156 4.52 10.76 16.82
CA ALA A 156 3.76 9.71 17.50
C ALA A 156 3.45 10.08 18.96
N LEU A 157 4.28 10.92 19.58
CA LEU A 157 4.17 11.29 21.01
C LEU A 157 3.49 12.65 21.23
N SER A 158 3.52 13.55 20.24
CA SER A 158 2.95 14.88 20.35
C SER A 158 1.43 14.86 20.33
N GLU A 159 0.80 15.80 21.04
CA GLU A 159 -0.65 16.04 20.98
C GLU A 159 -1.09 16.45 19.57
N VAL A 160 -0.26 17.22 18.86
CA VAL A 160 -0.51 17.62 17.48
C VAL A 160 0.14 16.62 16.55
N MET A 161 -0.68 15.78 15.93
CA MET A 161 -0.24 14.76 15.00
C MET A 161 0.10 15.35 13.63
N LYS A 162 1.38 15.59 13.39
CA LYS A 162 1.94 16.06 12.10
C LYS A 162 3.37 15.58 11.92
N CYS A 163 3.94 15.74 10.73
CA CYS A 163 5.37 15.53 10.50
C CYS A 163 6.19 16.67 11.11
N TYR A 164 7.17 16.32 11.93
CA TYR A 164 8.14 17.24 12.54
C TYR A 164 9.50 17.19 11.83
N ASP A 165 9.61 16.49 10.72
CA ASP A 165 10.86 16.22 9.99
C ASP A 165 12.01 15.81 10.91
N CYS A 166 11.71 14.95 11.86
CA CYS A 166 12.62 14.57 12.94
C CYS A 166 13.82 13.73 12.45
N GLN A 167 14.87 13.74 13.24
CA GLN A 167 16.04 12.87 13.07
C GLN A 167 16.08 11.74 14.12
N SER A 168 14.91 11.35 14.64
CA SER A 168 14.81 10.26 15.62
C SER A 168 15.40 8.96 15.06
N PRO A 169 16.17 8.20 15.84
CA PRO A 169 16.68 6.88 15.45
C PRO A 169 15.52 5.89 15.15
N GLU A 170 14.35 6.11 15.74
CA GLU A 170 13.15 5.31 15.52
C GLU A 170 12.28 5.81 14.34
N ARG A 171 12.78 6.78 13.57
CA ARG A 171 12.09 7.30 12.38
C ARG A 171 11.75 6.19 11.39
N ILE A 172 10.47 6.11 10.98
CA ILE A 172 9.98 5.12 10.00
C ILE A 172 9.86 5.70 8.59
N CYS A 173 9.93 7.02 8.40
CA CYS A 173 9.87 7.68 7.09
C CYS A 173 11.28 7.88 6.54
N ARG A 174 11.89 6.81 5.99
CA ARG A 174 13.26 6.79 5.50
C ARG A 174 13.38 6.91 3.99
N GLY A 175 12.35 6.49 3.26
CA GLY A 175 12.25 6.61 1.82
C GLY A 175 10.84 6.99 1.39
N MET A 176 10.73 7.65 0.24
CA MET A 176 9.46 7.96 -0.41
C MET A 176 9.52 7.50 -1.86
N THR A 177 8.46 6.84 -2.32
CA THR A 177 8.28 6.50 -3.74
C THR A 177 7.04 7.19 -4.28
N ILE A 178 7.14 7.66 -5.51
CA ILE A 178 6.03 8.21 -6.28
C ILE A 178 5.95 7.40 -7.57
N HIS A 179 4.88 6.60 -7.70
CA HIS A 179 4.61 5.89 -8.94
C HIS A 179 3.83 6.84 -9.86
N MET A 180 4.47 7.31 -10.90
CA MET A 180 3.87 8.15 -11.96
C MET A 180 3.23 7.29 -13.08
N GLY A 181 3.47 5.99 -13.05
CA GLY A 181 2.98 4.94 -13.92
C GLY A 181 3.50 3.58 -13.48
N PRO A 182 3.10 2.47 -14.12
CA PRO A 182 3.64 1.14 -13.88
C PRO A 182 5.15 1.09 -14.12
N MET A 183 5.87 0.40 -13.25
CA MET A 183 7.31 0.22 -13.41
C MET A 183 7.58 -0.85 -14.47
N LYS A 184 8.54 -0.62 -15.39
CA LYS A 184 8.90 -1.58 -16.44
C LYS A 184 9.50 -2.88 -15.90
N GLY A 185 9.98 -2.89 -14.68
CA GLY A 185 10.49 -4.08 -13.99
C GLY A 185 9.42 -4.91 -13.27
N VAL A 186 8.14 -4.53 -13.43
CA VAL A 186 6.95 -5.22 -12.95
C VAL A 186 6.10 -5.58 -14.16
N GLY A 187 5.57 -6.81 -14.22
CA GLY A 187 4.78 -7.25 -15.38
C GLY A 187 3.46 -6.48 -15.50
N GLU A 188 2.69 -6.39 -14.42
CA GLU A 188 1.45 -5.62 -14.38
C GLU A 188 1.29 -4.91 -13.02
N THR A 189 0.82 -3.66 -13.04
CA THR A 189 0.46 -2.93 -11.81
C THR A 189 -1.04 -2.65 -11.79
N ILE A 190 -1.73 -3.27 -10.85
CA ILE A 190 -3.17 -3.20 -10.66
C ILE A 190 -3.48 -2.33 -9.45
N VAL A 191 -4.33 -1.32 -9.63
CA VAL A 191 -4.84 -0.48 -8.55
C VAL A 191 -6.29 -0.86 -8.29
N VAL A 192 -6.55 -1.32 -7.06
CA VAL A 192 -7.87 -1.72 -6.59
C VAL A 192 -8.41 -0.59 -5.72
N LEU A 193 -9.33 0.19 -6.25
CA LEU A 193 -10.00 1.28 -5.58
C LEU A 193 -11.26 0.76 -4.87
N ILE A 194 -11.42 1.10 -3.60
CA ILE A 194 -12.56 0.64 -2.79
C ILE A 194 -13.27 1.85 -2.20
N ASP A 195 -14.60 1.91 -2.36
CA ASP A 195 -15.44 3.02 -1.92
C ASP A 195 -15.67 3.03 -0.39
N GLU A 196 -14.76 2.42 0.37
CA GLU A 196 -14.75 2.40 1.83
C GLU A 196 -13.48 3.05 2.39
N GLU A 197 -13.57 3.57 3.62
CA GLU A 197 -12.42 4.06 4.35
C GLU A 197 -11.59 2.89 4.90
N LEU A 198 -10.39 2.69 4.36
CA LEU A 198 -9.51 1.57 4.69
C LEU A 198 -8.09 2.04 4.98
N GLY A 199 -7.56 1.62 6.11
CA GLY A 199 -6.25 2.04 6.61
C GLY A 199 -6.21 3.55 6.90
N TYR A 200 -5.05 4.18 6.69
CA TYR A 200 -4.83 5.62 6.93
C TYR A 200 -3.81 6.22 5.97
#